data_dfb3beb8f95b8aafe48eae32cb28bd7f
#
_entry.id   dfb3beb8f95b8aafe48eae32cb28bd7f
#
_cell.length_a   1.000
_cell.length_b   1.000
_cell.length_c   1.000
_cell.angle_alpha   90.00
_cell.angle_beta   90.00
_cell.angle_gamma   90.00
#
_symmetry.space_group_name_H-M   'P 1'
#
loop_
_entity.id
_entity.type
_entity.pdbx_description
1 polymer ?
#
loop_
_entity_poly.entity_id
_entity_poly.type
_entity_poly.pdbx_seq_one_letter_code
_entity_poly.pdbx_strand_id
1 'polypeptide(L)'
;MQKSLIAVIADRYRQQDFDALTSKDDLKPADIRRICFDLGIALIISVLFQKVIFVAMVFLLRGFVNAGLDTGSTLFTVLNYTFSNISTYLPKILAFGAVYLKYRPLRRLDTQYENKSYYPLIFIPAMFAFAMWGSNITTCINYILQLLFGVGEIENVMDAIAPSSFSSGIVTLIFTAFVAPVFEEMIYRHLLLRSLKPIGDTPAIILSALIFGLAHGNFDQFAYAFLSGVIFGLMAVRYDSIIPGMVLHLINNFFVTVITYQKQLTGIGGLWDGLVNAAAALGNIIVNISYFAAPFVAVLLAVSYTHLTLPTKA
;
A
#
# COMPACT_ATOMS: atom_id res chain seq x y z
N MET A 1 4.27 -3.79 46.73
CA MET A 1 5.22 -4.67 46.02
C MET A 1 5.19 -4.34 44.55
N GLN A 2 6.23 -3.76 44.01
CA GLN A 2 6.39 -3.48 42.59
C GLN A 2 6.56 -4.83 41.86
N LYS A 3 5.62 -5.19 40.95
CA LYS A 3 5.81 -6.37 40.12
C LYS A 3 7.08 -6.21 39.29
N SER A 4 7.92 -7.24 39.19
CA SER A 4 9.10 -7.20 38.33
C SER A 4 8.69 -6.94 36.87
N LEU A 5 9.55 -6.29 36.09
CA LEU A 5 9.32 -6.01 34.67
C LEU A 5 8.94 -7.29 33.89
N ILE A 6 9.56 -8.42 34.24
CA ILE A 6 9.27 -9.74 33.68
C ILE A 6 7.85 -10.19 34.03
N ALA A 7 7.37 -9.96 35.25
CA ALA A 7 6.02 -10.31 35.67
C ALA A 7 4.96 -9.42 34.97
N VAL A 8 5.29 -8.14 34.74
CA VAL A 8 4.43 -7.22 33.96
C VAL A 8 4.39 -7.65 32.48
N ILE A 9 5.51 -8.06 31.92
CA ILE A 9 5.60 -8.60 30.57
C ILE A 9 4.83 -9.93 30.49
N ALA A 10 5.04 -10.86 31.42
CA ALA A 10 4.36 -12.15 31.47
C ALA A 10 2.83 -12.03 31.66
N ASP A 11 2.36 -11.08 32.48
CA ASP A 11 0.91 -10.77 32.61
C ASP A 11 0.33 -10.18 31.30
N ARG A 12 1.11 -9.40 30.55
CA ARG A 12 0.73 -8.92 29.21
C ARG A 12 0.68 -10.05 28.17
N TYR A 13 1.50 -11.07 28.34
CA TYR A 13 1.58 -12.23 27.44
C TYR A 13 0.77 -13.43 27.92
N ARG A 14 0.07 -13.33 29.06
CA ARG A 14 -0.92 -14.34 29.43
C ARG A 14 -1.94 -14.41 28.29
N GLN A 15 -1.92 -15.52 27.55
CA GLN A 15 -2.82 -15.80 26.43
C GLN A 15 -4.26 -15.66 26.94
N GLN A 16 -4.89 -14.55 26.57
CA GLN A 16 -6.33 -14.47 26.68
C GLN A 16 -6.86 -15.50 25.68
N ASP A 17 -7.78 -16.29 26.12
CA ASP A 17 -8.43 -17.28 25.27
C ASP A 17 -9.40 -16.51 24.32
N PHE A 18 -8.84 -16.02 23.21
CA PHE A 18 -9.60 -15.36 22.14
C PHE A 18 -10.61 -16.33 21.52
N ASP A 19 -10.44 -17.64 21.73
CA ASP A 19 -11.37 -18.66 21.27
C ASP A 19 -12.66 -18.68 22.10
N ALA A 20 -12.64 -18.16 23.32
CA ALA A 20 -13.83 -18.06 24.17
C ALA A 20 -14.70 -16.82 23.87
N LEU A 21 -14.22 -15.84 23.09
CA LEU A 21 -14.99 -14.65 22.77
C LEU A 21 -16.10 -14.99 21.76
N THR A 22 -17.31 -14.46 22.00
CA THR A 22 -18.50 -14.69 21.16
C THR A 22 -18.88 -13.46 20.33
N SER A 23 -18.45 -12.27 20.75
CA SER A 23 -18.74 -10.99 20.09
C SER A 23 -17.52 -10.06 20.13
N LYS A 24 -17.48 -9.06 19.23
CA LYS A 24 -16.52 -7.95 19.30
C LYS A 24 -16.69 -7.11 20.55
N ASP A 25 -17.91 -7.02 21.08
CA ASP A 25 -18.22 -6.26 22.29
C ASP A 25 -17.58 -6.88 23.55
N ASP A 26 -17.17 -8.16 23.48
CA ASP A 26 -16.45 -8.85 24.54
C ASP A 26 -14.99 -8.42 24.64
N LEU A 27 -14.44 -7.71 23.61
CA LEU A 27 -13.07 -7.22 23.60
C LEU A 27 -12.88 -6.09 24.60
N LYS A 28 -11.95 -6.29 25.52
CA LYS A 28 -11.59 -5.28 26.52
C LYS A 28 -10.62 -4.26 25.93
N PRO A 29 -10.59 -3.02 26.45
CA PRO A 29 -9.58 -2.02 26.04
C PRO A 29 -8.12 -2.51 26.16
N ALA A 30 -7.87 -3.46 27.08
CA ALA A 30 -6.56 -4.08 27.24
C ALA A 30 -6.17 -4.95 26.02
N ASP A 31 -7.14 -5.64 25.43
CA ASP A 31 -6.93 -6.50 24.25
C ASP A 31 -6.61 -5.66 23.02
N ILE A 32 -7.36 -4.58 22.84
CA ILE A 32 -7.12 -3.60 21.76
C ILE A 32 -5.72 -3.02 21.88
N ARG A 33 -5.31 -2.57 23.08
CA ARG A 33 -3.95 -2.06 23.29
C ARG A 33 -2.88 -3.09 22.98
N ARG A 34 -3.14 -4.37 23.29
CA ARG A 34 -2.21 -5.47 23.00
C ARG A 34 -2.08 -5.71 21.49
N ILE A 35 -3.20 -5.72 20.75
CA ILE A 35 -3.19 -5.84 19.28
C ILE A 35 -2.38 -4.70 18.66
N CYS A 36 -2.64 -3.46 19.07
CA CYS A 36 -1.92 -2.30 18.56
C CYS A 36 -0.43 -2.34 18.92
N PHE A 37 -0.09 -2.80 20.13
CA PHE A 37 1.31 -2.95 20.57
C PHE A 37 2.04 -4.01 19.73
N ASP A 38 1.45 -5.18 19.53
CA ASP A 38 2.04 -6.25 18.73
C ASP A 38 2.24 -5.83 17.27
N LEU A 39 1.27 -5.10 16.69
CA LEU A 39 1.40 -4.53 15.35
C LEU A 39 2.48 -3.46 15.28
N GLY A 40 2.62 -2.61 16.31
CA GLY A 40 3.70 -1.63 16.41
C GLY A 40 5.09 -2.30 16.47
N ILE A 41 5.23 -3.35 17.28
CA ILE A 41 6.47 -4.15 17.32
C ILE A 41 6.73 -4.83 15.97
N ALA A 42 5.74 -5.43 15.34
CA ALA A 42 5.87 -6.04 14.02
C ALA A 42 6.33 -5.02 12.97
N LEU A 43 5.79 -3.80 13.00
CA LEU A 43 6.22 -2.71 12.12
C LEU A 43 7.69 -2.36 12.35
N ILE A 44 8.12 -2.13 13.59
CA ILE A 44 9.51 -1.81 13.93
C ILE A 44 10.45 -2.94 13.46
N ILE A 45 10.13 -4.18 13.81
CA ILE A 45 10.92 -5.35 13.41
C ILE A 45 11.01 -5.43 11.89
N SER A 46 9.88 -5.26 11.17
CA SER A 46 9.87 -5.35 9.72
C SER A 46 10.75 -4.29 9.05
N VAL A 47 10.77 -3.06 9.58
CA VAL A 47 11.62 -1.97 9.08
C VAL A 47 13.10 -2.24 9.35
N LEU A 48 13.45 -2.71 10.54
CA LEU A 48 14.85 -3.06 10.88
C LEU A 48 15.37 -4.20 9.98
N PHE A 49 14.58 -5.29 9.85
CA PHE A 49 14.95 -6.40 8.99
C PHE A 49 15.01 -6.01 7.50
N GLN A 50 14.10 -5.14 7.05
CA GLN A 50 14.17 -4.58 5.70
C GLN A 50 15.52 -3.92 5.43
N LYS A 51 16.02 -3.10 6.35
CA LYS A 51 17.33 -2.43 6.21
C LYS A 51 18.49 -3.43 6.17
N VAL A 52 18.46 -4.45 7.03
CA VAL A 52 19.49 -5.50 7.06
C VAL A 52 19.51 -6.28 5.74
N ILE A 53 18.34 -6.74 5.27
CA ILE A 53 18.23 -7.49 4.02
C ILE A 53 18.61 -6.59 2.83
N PHE A 54 18.17 -5.34 2.81
CA PHE A 54 18.55 -4.38 1.76
C PHE A 54 20.07 -4.23 1.65
N VAL A 55 20.78 -4.02 2.75
CA VAL A 55 22.25 -3.93 2.77
C VAL A 55 22.88 -5.22 2.22
N ALA A 56 22.41 -6.38 2.67
CA ALA A 56 22.91 -7.67 2.17
C ALA A 56 22.71 -7.82 0.64
N MET A 57 21.52 -7.43 0.13
CA MET A 57 21.21 -7.48 -1.31
C MET A 57 22.06 -6.50 -2.14
N VAL A 58 22.36 -5.31 -1.58
CA VAL A 58 23.27 -4.35 -2.22
C VAL A 58 24.67 -4.94 -2.33
N PHE A 59 25.19 -5.62 -1.28
CA PHE A 59 26.49 -6.28 -1.33
C PHE A 59 26.51 -7.41 -2.38
N LEU A 60 25.46 -8.23 -2.44
CA LEU A 60 25.33 -9.28 -3.45
C LEU A 60 25.32 -8.70 -4.86
N LEU A 61 24.54 -7.65 -5.11
CA LEU A 61 24.44 -7.00 -6.41
C LEU A 61 25.79 -6.39 -6.83
N ARG A 62 26.50 -5.74 -5.88
CA ARG A 62 27.88 -5.25 -6.13
C ARG A 62 28.84 -6.39 -6.45
N GLY A 63 28.69 -7.55 -5.80
CA GLY A 63 29.48 -8.74 -6.12
C GLY A 63 29.30 -9.17 -7.59
N PHE A 64 28.05 -9.19 -8.10
CA PHE A 64 27.79 -9.50 -9.50
C PHE A 64 28.37 -8.45 -10.46
N VAL A 65 28.27 -7.15 -10.13
CA VAL A 65 28.87 -6.07 -10.94
C VAL A 65 30.39 -6.20 -10.97
N ASN A 66 31.05 -6.47 -9.84
CA ASN A 66 32.49 -6.70 -9.77
C ASN A 66 32.92 -7.96 -10.55
N ALA A 67 32.03 -8.95 -10.67
CA ALA A 67 32.25 -10.15 -11.50
C ALA A 67 31.95 -9.93 -13.00
N GLY A 68 31.66 -8.68 -13.43
CA GLY A 68 31.46 -8.29 -14.82
C GLY A 68 30.03 -8.15 -15.31
N LEU A 69 29.03 -8.15 -14.38
CA LEU A 69 27.65 -7.85 -14.76
C LEU A 69 27.53 -6.38 -15.16
N ASP A 70 27.11 -6.14 -16.42
CA ASP A 70 26.83 -4.79 -16.91
C ASP A 70 25.59 -4.19 -16.23
N THR A 71 25.77 -3.00 -15.64
CA THR A 71 24.69 -2.25 -14.95
C THR A 71 23.60 -1.74 -15.89
N GLY A 72 23.89 -1.62 -17.21
CA GLY A 72 22.91 -1.30 -18.25
C GLY A 72 22.10 -2.50 -18.74
N SER A 73 22.47 -3.73 -18.32
CA SER A 73 21.83 -4.95 -18.81
C SER A 73 20.44 -5.17 -18.22
N THR A 74 19.59 -5.86 -19.00
CA THR A 74 18.28 -6.32 -18.52
C THR A 74 18.41 -7.24 -17.32
N LEU A 75 19.45 -8.08 -17.26
CA LEU A 75 19.69 -8.97 -16.12
C LEU A 75 19.97 -8.18 -14.84
N PHE A 76 20.77 -7.10 -14.90
CA PHE A 76 20.99 -6.23 -13.76
C PHE A 76 19.66 -5.62 -13.27
N THR A 77 18.83 -5.14 -14.19
CA THR A 77 17.52 -4.56 -13.87
C THR A 77 16.61 -5.58 -13.16
N VAL A 78 16.54 -6.81 -13.68
CA VAL A 78 15.75 -7.91 -13.07
C VAL A 78 16.25 -8.22 -11.64
N LEU A 79 17.56 -8.37 -11.47
CA LEU A 79 18.16 -8.67 -10.16
C LEU A 79 17.91 -7.53 -9.18
N ASN A 80 18.09 -6.27 -9.62
CA ASN A 80 17.86 -5.10 -8.79
C ASN A 80 16.40 -5.04 -8.28
N TYR A 81 15.42 -5.19 -9.18
CA TYR A 81 14.01 -5.25 -8.79
C TYR A 81 13.69 -6.44 -7.89
N THR A 82 14.23 -7.63 -8.20
CA THR A 82 14.00 -8.83 -7.38
C THR A 82 14.54 -8.64 -5.96
N PHE A 83 15.76 -8.15 -5.83
CA PHE A 83 16.38 -7.92 -4.53
C PHE A 83 15.67 -6.81 -3.74
N SER A 84 15.29 -5.72 -4.41
CA SER A 84 14.49 -4.65 -3.83
C SER A 84 13.14 -5.17 -3.29
N ASN A 85 12.42 -5.97 -4.08
CA ASN A 85 11.13 -6.55 -3.67
C ASN A 85 11.29 -7.54 -2.50
N ILE A 86 12.31 -8.41 -2.54
CA ILE A 86 12.59 -9.33 -1.43
C ILE A 86 12.87 -8.53 -0.14
N SER A 87 13.76 -7.53 -0.20
CA SER A 87 14.10 -6.71 0.97
C SER A 87 12.89 -5.93 1.50
N THR A 88 12.00 -5.49 0.63
CA THR A 88 10.84 -4.66 0.99
C THR A 88 9.69 -5.49 1.53
N TYR A 89 9.36 -6.62 0.91
CA TYR A 89 8.12 -7.34 1.21
C TYR A 89 8.31 -8.52 2.17
N LEU A 90 9.42 -9.27 2.08
CA LEU A 90 9.63 -10.45 2.91
C LEU A 90 9.58 -10.14 4.43
N PRO A 91 10.26 -9.12 4.96
CA PRO A 91 10.18 -8.78 6.37
C PRO A 91 8.77 -8.42 6.84
N LYS A 92 8.02 -7.69 6.01
CA LYS A 92 6.65 -7.28 6.30
C LYS A 92 5.69 -8.47 6.29
N ILE A 93 5.84 -9.39 5.33
CA ILE A 93 5.04 -10.62 5.26
C ILE A 93 5.26 -11.46 6.52
N LEU A 94 6.51 -11.64 6.93
CA LEU A 94 6.84 -12.44 8.12
C LEU A 94 6.31 -11.78 9.41
N ALA A 95 6.56 -10.49 9.59
CA ALA A 95 6.19 -9.76 10.80
C ALA A 95 4.66 -9.61 10.95
N PHE A 96 3.98 -9.10 9.93
CA PHE A 96 2.52 -8.95 9.96
C PHE A 96 1.80 -10.30 9.84
N GLY A 97 2.39 -11.26 9.13
CA GLY A 97 1.88 -12.63 9.07
C GLY A 97 1.85 -13.31 10.43
N ALA A 98 2.89 -13.12 11.24
CA ALA A 98 2.93 -13.64 12.61
C ALA A 98 1.81 -13.05 13.49
N VAL A 99 1.59 -11.73 13.41
CA VAL A 99 0.48 -11.07 14.13
C VAL A 99 -0.88 -11.54 13.59
N TYR A 100 -1.02 -11.63 12.26
CA TYR A 100 -2.23 -12.12 11.61
C TYR A 100 -2.60 -13.53 12.05
N LEU A 101 -1.62 -14.43 12.19
CA LEU A 101 -1.85 -15.80 12.68
C LEU A 101 -2.20 -15.81 14.17
N LYS A 102 -1.54 -15.00 14.98
CA LYS A 102 -1.82 -14.86 16.43
C LYS A 102 -3.25 -14.43 16.71
N TYR A 103 -3.79 -13.49 15.94
CA TYR A 103 -5.14 -12.94 16.12
C TYR A 103 -6.19 -13.58 15.17
N ARG A 104 -5.84 -14.70 14.53
CA ARG A 104 -6.76 -15.45 13.67
C ARG A 104 -8.12 -15.76 14.33
N PRO A 105 -8.22 -16.13 15.63
CA PRO A 105 -9.49 -16.41 16.26
C PRO A 105 -10.47 -15.24 16.27
N LEU A 106 -9.98 -13.99 16.36
CA LEU A 106 -10.84 -12.81 16.39
C LEU A 106 -11.58 -12.53 15.08
N ARG A 107 -11.11 -13.10 13.95
CA ARG A 107 -11.76 -12.87 12.64
C ARG A 107 -13.12 -13.53 12.51
N ARG A 108 -13.40 -14.60 13.26
CA ARG A 108 -14.72 -15.22 13.31
C ARG A 108 -15.79 -14.30 13.92
N LEU A 109 -15.37 -13.31 14.72
CA LEU A 109 -16.26 -12.32 15.31
C LEU A 109 -16.73 -11.26 14.28
N ASP A 110 -16.18 -11.30 13.08
CA ASP A 110 -16.42 -10.32 12.00
C ASP A 110 -17.47 -10.79 10.99
N THR A 111 -18.35 -11.73 11.36
CA THR A 111 -19.21 -12.50 10.46
C THR A 111 -20.44 -11.75 9.94
N GLN A 112 -20.60 -10.45 10.20
CA GLN A 112 -21.77 -9.70 9.73
C GLN A 112 -21.46 -8.79 8.53
N TYR A 113 -21.01 -9.35 7.42
CA TYR A 113 -21.13 -8.68 6.12
C TYR A 113 -22.31 -9.29 5.35
N GLU A 114 -23.49 -8.68 5.52
CA GLU A 114 -24.54 -8.83 4.53
C GLU A 114 -24.02 -8.37 3.17
N ASN A 115 -24.31 -9.17 2.16
CA ASN A 115 -23.98 -8.98 0.77
C ASN A 115 -24.50 -7.61 0.28
N LYS A 116 -23.69 -6.53 0.44
CA LYS A 116 -24.11 -5.17 0.12
C LYS A 116 -23.91 -4.92 -1.37
N SER A 117 -24.97 -4.44 -1.99
CA SER A 117 -25.10 -4.03 -3.36
C SER A 117 -23.81 -3.49 -4.01
N TYR A 118 -23.44 -4.06 -5.15
CA TYR A 118 -22.23 -3.77 -5.89
C TYR A 118 -22.32 -2.46 -6.66
N TYR A 119 -21.52 -1.46 -6.28
CA TYR A 119 -21.16 -0.34 -7.15
C TYR A 119 -19.64 -0.19 -7.24
N PRO A 120 -18.91 -1.20 -7.77
CA PRO A 120 -17.44 -1.14 -7.83
C PRO A 120 -16.94 -0.02 -8.74
N LEU A 121 -17.72 0.38 -9.73
CA LEU A 121 -17.31 1.36 -10.74
C LEU A 121 -17.03 2.77 -10.16
N ILE A 122 -17.67 3.14 -9.03
CA ILE A 122 -17.44 4.45 -8.38
C ILE A 122 -16.03 4.54 -7.77
N PHE A 123 -15.42 3.40 -7.41
CA PHE A 123 -14.08 3.40 -6.83
C PHE A 123 -12.98 3.69 -7.85
N ILE A 124 -13.22 3.47 -9.15
CA ILE A 124 -12.25 3.75 -10.21
C ILE A 124 -11.96 5.26 -10.29
N PRO A 125 -12.95 6.14 -10.58
CA PRO A 125 -12.69 7.57 -10.59
C PRO A 125 -12.30 8.11 -9.21
N ALA A 126 -12.81 7.53 -8.10
CA ALA A 126 -12.42 7.92 -6.76
C ALA A 126 -10.93 7.74 -6.52
N MET A 127 -10.36 6.60 -6.89
CA MET A 127 -8.95 6.32 -6.68
C MET A 127 -8.07 7.29 -7.48
N PHE A 128 -8.32 7.47 -8.78
CA PHE A 128 -7.54 8.40 -9.59
C PHE A 128 -7.67 9.85 -9.10
N ALA A 129 -8.87 10.25 -8.66
CA ALA A 129 -9.10 11.56 -8.07
C ALA A 129 -8.30 11.79 -6.78
N PHE A 130 -8.34 10.82 -5.86
CA PHE A 130 -7.58 10.90 -4.60
C PHE A 130 -6.08 10.80 -4.82
N ALA A 131 -5.61 9.99 -5.78
CA ALA A 131 -4.21 9.95 -6.18
C ALA A 131 -3.74 11.32 -6.69
N MET A 132 -4.51 11.97 -7.55
CA MET A 132 -4.18 13.30 -8.06
C MET A 132 -4.16 14.37 -6.97
N TRP A 133 -5.12 14.34 -6.06
CA TRP A 133 -5.12 15.25 -4.92
C TRP A 133 -3.94 15.00 -3.98
N GLY A 134 -3.57 13.74 -3.77
CA GLY A 134 -2.37 13.38 -3.03
C GLY A 134 -1.11 13.98 -3.64
N SER A 135 -0.94 13.89 -4.97
CA SER A 135 0.18 14.49 -5.68
C SER A 135 0.19 16.01 -5.54
N ASN A 136 -0.96 16.69 -5.64
CA ASN A 136 -1.05 18.14 -5.43
C ASN A 136 -0.70 18.54 -4.00
N ILE A 137 -1.15 17.78 -3.00
CA ILE A 137 -0.80 18.02 -1.59
C ILE A 137 0.71 17.90 -1.40
N THR A 138 1.33 16.88 -1.97
CA THR A 138 2.79 16.72 -1.95
C THR A 138 3.51 17.90 -2.59
N THR A 139 3.08 18.34 -3.78
CA THR A 139 3.65 19.51 -4.47
C THR A 139 3.54 20.76 -3.61
N CYS A 140 2.38 21.00 -2.98
CA CYS A 140 2.21 22.13 -2.07
C CYS A 140 3.13 22.03 -0.85
N ILE A 141 3.27 20.85 -0.24
CA ILE A 141 4.18 20.64 0.90
C ILE A 141 5.62 20.90 0.48
N ASN A 142 6.07 20.35 -0.64
CA ASN A 142 7.41 20.56 -1.16
C ASN A 142 7.70 22.04 -1.40
N TYR A 143 6.77 22.77 -2.01
CA TYR A 143 6.88 24.20 -2.20
C TYR A 143 7.01 24.97 -0.87
N ILE A 144 6.20 24.63 0.14
CA ILE A 144 6.27 25.24 1.46
C ILE A 144 7.62 24.92 2.14
N LEU A 145 8.11 23.68 2.06
CA LEU A 145 9.41 23.30 2.61
C LEU A 145 10.56 24.03 1.94
N GLN A 146 10.53 24.22 0.62
CA GLN A 146 11.50 25.02 -0.11
C GLN A 146 11.46 26.48 0.36
N LEU A 147 10.27 27.06 0.51
CA LEU A 147 10.11 28.44 0.92
C LEU A 147 10.60 28.71 2.36
N LEU A 148 10.29 27.78 3.29
CA LEU A 148 10.59 27.96 4.72
C LEU A 148 12.01 27.55 5.10
N PHE A 149 12.57 26.54 4.46
CA PHE A 149 13.82 25.91 4.87
C PHE A 149 14.92 26.00 3.82
N GLY A 150 14.65 26.58 2.63
CA GLY A 150 15.63 26.64 1.53
C GLY A 150 16.04 25.26 1.03
N VAL A 151 15.22 24.23 1.23
CA VAL A 151 15.47 22.87 0.74
C VAL A 151 15.45 22.93 -0.79
N GLY A 152 16.48 22.40 -1.47
CA GLY A 152 16.52 22.32 -2.94
C GLY A 152 15.35 21.48 -3.49
N GLU A 153 15.19 21.48 -4.81
CA GLU A 153 14.20 20.63 -5.47
C GLU A 153 14.39 19.16 -5.00
N ILE A 154 13.29 18.59 -4.48
CA ILE A 154 13.27 17.17 -4.11
C ILE A 154 13.18 16.40 -5.43
N GLU A 155 14.24 15.65 -5.77
CA GLU A 155 14.23 14.81 -6.95
C GLU A 155 13.04 13.84 -6.93
N ASN A 156 12.31 13.78 -8.04
CA ASN A 156 11.21 12.84 -8.18
C ASN A 156 11.78 11.41 -8.16
N VAL A 157 11.29 10.58 -7.24
CA VAL A 157 11.73 9.19 -7.10
C VAL A 157 11.57 8.40 -8.40
N MET A 158 10.55 8.73 -9.21
CA MET A 158 10.33 8.06 -10.50
C MET A 158 11.45 8.36 -11.52
N ASP A 159 12.07 9.54 -11.47
CA ASP A 159 13.19 9.87 -12.32
C ASP A 159 14.46 9.11 -11.91
N ALA A 160 14.65 8.91 -10.60
CA ALA A 160 15.81 8.17 -10.07
C ALA A 160 15.79 6.67 -10.43
N ILE A 161 14.60 6.10 -10.74
CA ILE A 161 14.42 4.70 -11.13
C ILE A 161 14.07 4.53 -12.62
N ALA A 162 14.20 5.61 -13.41
CA ALA A 162 13.83 5.59 -14.83
C ALA A 162 14.61 4.51 -15.60
N PRO A 163 13.94 3.65 -16.36
CA PRO A 163 14.60 2.62 -17.16
C PRO A 163 15.43 3.26 -18.30
N SER A 164 16.60 2.68 -18.59
CA SER A 164 17.55 3.18 -19.60
C SER A 164 17.30 2.64 -21.00
N SER A 165 16.49 1.61 -21.15
CA SER A 165 16.24 0.89 -22.41
C SER A 165 14.82 0.34 -22.48
N PHE A 166 14.38 -0.07 -23.67
CA PHE A 166 13.11 -0.75 -23.87
C PHE A 166 12.95 -1.99 -22.98
N SER A 167 13.94 -2.88 -22.96
CA SER A 167 13.89 -4.11 -22.16
C SER A 167 13.84 -3.82 -20.66
N SER A 168 14.61 -2.83 -20.17
CA SER A 168 14.50 -2.40 -18.78
C SER A 168 13.14 -1.73 -18.49
N GLY A 169 12.56 -1.03 -19.48
CA GLY A 169 11.19 -0.47 -19.40
C GLY A 169 10.13 -1.54 -19.20
N ILE A 170 10.21 -2.65 -19.96
CA ILE A 170 9.29 -3.80 -19.77
C ILE A 170 9.45 -4.43 -18.39
N VAL A 171 10.70 -4.61 -17.93
CA VAL A 171 10.94 -5.13 -16.56
C VAL A 171 10.34 -4.19 -15.52
N THR A 172 10.59 -2.90 -15.64
CA THR A 172 10.00 -1.88 -14.77
C THR A 172 8.47 -1.96 -14.76
N LEU A 173 7.84 -2.03 -15.94
CA LEU A 173 6.38 -2.17 -16.06
C LEU A 173 5.86 -3.43 -15.33
N ILE A 174 6.51 -4.58 -15.49
CA ILE A 174 6.10 -5.82 -14.84
C ILE A 174 6.20 -5.69 -13.32
N PHE A 175 7.31 -5.18 -12.80
CA PHE A 175 7.52 -5.12 -11.35
C PHE A 175 6.66 -4.03 -10.70
N THR A 176 6.54 -2.86 -11.29
CA THR A 176 5.80 -1.73 -10.69
C THR A 176 4.29 -1.85 -10.87
N ALA A 177 3.84 -2.30 -12.04
CA ALA A 177 2.42 -2.36 -12.34
C ALA A 177 1.75 -3.66 -11.87
N PHE A 178 2.48 -4.79 -11.78
CA PHE A 178 1.87 -6.07 -11.46
C PHE A 178 2.41 -6.69 -10.18
N VAL A 179 3.73 -6.77 -10.00
CA VAL A 179 4.32 -7.47 -8.84
C VAL A 179 4.10 -6.68 -7.55
N ALA A 180 4.43 -5.39 -7.55
CA ALA A 180 4.31 -4.56 -6.35
C ALA A 180 2.87 -4.49 -5.80
N PRO A 181 1.83 -4.20 -6.60
CA PRO A 181 0.45 -4.14 -6.09
C PRO A 181 -0.04 -5.44 -5.47
N VAL A 182 0.37 -6.60 -6.01
CA VAL A 182 -0.02 -7.90 -5.46
C VAL A 182 0.53 -8.06 -4.04
N PHE A 183 1.83 -7.82 -3.84
CA PHE A 183 2.45 -7.93 -2.52
C PHE A 183 1.93 -6.86 -1.55
N GLU A 184 1.71 -5.66 -2.03
CA GLU A 184 1.23 -4.55 -1.22
C GLU A 184 -0.20 -4.79 -0.72
N GLU A 185 -1.13 -5.21 -1.57
CA GLU A 185 -2.49 -5.55 -1.13
C GLU A 185 -2.49 -6.76 -0.19
N MET A 186 -1.65 -7.75 -0.43
CA MET A 186 -1.50 -8.89 0.48
C MET A 186 -1.01 -8.43 1.86
N ILE A 187 0.01 -7.56 1.92
CA ILE A 187 0.59 -7.10 3.19
C ILE A 187 -0.37 -6.15 3.91
N TYR A 188 -0.83 -5.10 3.23
CA TYR A 188 -1.53 -4.00 3.89
C TYR A 188 -3.04 -4.26 4.05
N ARG A 189 -3.69 -5.05 3.16
CA ARG A 189 -5.13 -5.33 3.24
C ARG A 189 -5.42 -6.72 3.78
N HIS A 190 -4.67 -7.73 3.37
CA HIS A 190 -4.91 -9.06 3.90
C HIS A 190 -4.30 -9.27 5.29
N LEU A 191 -3.03 -8.93 5.50
CA LEU A 191 -2.36 -9.17 6.78
C LEU A 191 -2.64 -8.05 7.78
N LEU A 192 -2.29 -6.80 7.48
CA LEU A 192 -2.34 -5.68 8.42
C LEU A 192 -3.77 -5.22 8.72
N LEU A 193 -4.56 -4.86 7.70
CA LEU A 193 -5.92 -4.34 7.89
C LEU A 193 -6.79 -5.36 8.60
N ARG A 194 -6.76 -6.63 8.19
CA ARG A 194 -7.54 -7.68 8.85
C ARG A 194 -7.12 -7.92 10.31
N SER A 195 -5.86 -7.70 10.66
CA SER A 195 -5.41 -7.76 12.05
C SER A 195 -5.88 -6.56 12.87
N LEU A 196 -6.15 -5.43 12.22
CA LEU A 196 -6.70 -4.22 12.84
C LEU A 196 -8.23 -4.21 12.93
N LYS A 197 -8.95 -5.02 12.14
CA LYS A 197 -10.43 -5.03 12.15
C LYS A 197 -11.08 -5.19 13.54
N PRO A 198 -10.51 -5.90 14.50
CA PRO A 198 -11.07 -5.95 15.85
C PRO A 198 -11.21 -4.59 16.54
N ILE A 199 -10.40 -3.59 16.16
CA ILE A 199 -10.51 -2.22 16.72
C ILE A 199 -11.57 -1.35 16.02
N GLY A 200 -12.20 -1.87 14.97
CA GLY A 200 -13.21 -1.21 14.16
C GLY A 200 -12.74 -0.98 12.71
N ASP A 201 -13.68 -0.93 11.78
CA ASP A 201 -13.37 -0.82 10.35
C ASP A 201 -12.69 0.51 10.00
N THR A 202 -13.22 1.64 10.47
CA THR A 202 -12.65 2.97 10.19
C THR A 202 -11.21 3.11 10.67
N PRO A 203 -10.88 2.85 11.95
CA PRO A 203 -9.49 2.94 12.39
C PRO A 203 -8.59 1.92 11.70
N ALA A 204 -9.09 0.73 11.36
CA ALA A 204 -8.33 -0.27 10.61
C ALA A 204 -7.97 0.22 9.21
N ILE A 205 -8.91 0.83 8.48
CA ILE A 205 -8.69 1.42 7.15
C ILE A 205 -7.66 2.54 7.24
N ILE A 206 -7.86 3.51 8.14
CA ILE A 206 -6.99 4.69 8.26
C ILE A 206 -5.57 4.30 8.67
N LEU A 207 -5.40 3.42 9.67
CA LEU A 207 -4.07 2.99 10.12
C LEU A 207 -3.35 2.16 9.06
N SER A 208 -4.06 1.25 8.38
CA SER A 208 -3.50 0.47 7.28
C SER A 208 -3.06 1.36 6.12
N ALA A 209 -3.86 2.36 5.75
CA ALA A 209 -3.54 3.32 4.72
C ALA A 209 -2.36 4.23 5.11
N LEU A 210 -2.30 4.68 6.37
CA LEU A 210 -1.20 5.50 6.89
C LEU A 210 0.13 4.73 6.82
N ILE A 211 0.14 3.49 7.29
CA ILE A 211 1.34 2.64 7.25
C ILE A 211 1.73 2.34 5.81
N PHE A 212 0.77 2.14 4.91
CA PHE A 212 1.00 1.97 3.47
C PHE A 212 1.67 3.21 2.87
N GLY A 213 1.14 4.41 3.13
CA GLY A 213 1.75 5.66 2.67
C GLY A 213 3.18 5.85 3.20
N LEU A 214 3.39 5.67 4.52
CA LEU A 214 4.70 5.78 5.16
C LEU A 214 5.72 4.76 4.64
N ALA A 215 5.26 3.59 4.22
CA ALA A 215 6.13 2.53 3.71
C ALA A 215 6.80 2.86 2.37
N HIS A 216 6.33 3.87 1.64
CA HIS A 216 6.99 4.38 0.43
C HIS A 216 8.29 5.14 0.75
N GLY A 217 8.46 5.64 2.00
CA GLY A 217 9.71 6.21 2.49
C GLY A 217 10.10 7.55 1.88
N ASN A 218 9.21 8.18 1.14
CA ASN A 218 9.41 9.49 0.54
C ASN A 218 8.12 10.32 0.57
N PHE A 219 8.26 11.65 0.55
CA PHE A 219 7.11 12.56 0.62
C PHE A 219 6.32 12.59 -0.69
N ASP A 220 6.97 12.40 -1.85
CA ASP A 220 6.31 12.46 -3.16
C ASP A 220 5.21 11.41 -3.30
N GLN A 221 5.41 10.25 -2.71
CA GLN A 221 4.46 9.15 -2.79
C GLN A 221 3.54 9.05 -1.57
N PHE A 222 3.91 9.64 -0.41
CA PHE A 222 3.18 9.47 0.84
C PHE A 222 1.70 9.84 0.72
N ALA A 223 1.41 11.07 0.29
CA ALA A 223 0.04 11.59 0.32
C ALA A 223 -0.87 10.83 -0.65
N TYR A 224 -0.40 10.59 -1.88
CA TYR A 224 -1.19 9.86 -2.87
C TYR A 224 -1.37 8.39 -2.47
N ALA A 225 -0.33 7.75 -1.93
CA ALA A 225 -0.41 6.37 -1.48
C ALA A 225 -1.33 6.22 -0.26
N PHE A 226 -1.28 7.17 0.69
CA PHE A 226 -2.21 7.21 1.81
C PHE A 226 -3.66 7.29 1.34
N LEU A 227 -3.98 8.26 0.47
CA LEU A 227 -5.35 8.46 -0.02
C LEU A 227 -5.85 7.28 -0.86
N SER A 228 -5.02 6.76 -1.77
CA SER A 228 -5.33 5.53 -2.52
C SER A 228 -5.50 4.35 -1.57
N GLY A 229 -4.66 4.29 -0.54
CA GLY A 229 -4.72 3.30 0.53
C GLY A 229 -6.03 3.26 1.28
N VAL A 230 -6.64 4.42 1.52
CA VAL A 230 -7.99 4.53 2.10
C VAL A 230 -9.02 3.89 1.17
N ILE A 231 -8.97 4.17 -0.14
CA ILE A 231 -9.89 3.57 -1.12
C ILE A 231 -9.74 2.04 -1.16
N PHE A 232 -8.52 1.52 -1.23
CA PHE A 232 -8.29 0.07 -1.24
C PHE A 232 -8.74 -0.58 0.06
N GLY A 233 -8.54 0.11 1.21
CA GLY A 233 -9.02 -0.34 2.52
C GLY A 233 -10.55 -0.38 2.60
N LEU A 234 -11.23 0.65 2.10
CA LEU A 234 -12.70 0.69 1.99
C LEU A 234 -13.22 -0.48 1.14
N MET A 235 -12.57 -0.74 -0.01
CA MET A 235 -12.93 -1.88 -0.87
C MET A 235 -12.71 -3.21 -0.16
N ALA A 236 -11.56 -3.39 0.50
CA ALA A 236 -11.25 -4.64 1.21
C ALA A 236 -12.25 -4.93 2.33
N VAL A 237 -12.69 -3.91 3.07
CA VAL A 237 -13.72 -4.04 4.10
C VAL A 237 -15.09 -4.29 3.47
N ARG A 238 -15.49 -3.49 2.47
CA ARG A 238 -16.83 -3.55 1.86
C ARG A 238 -17.11 -4.88 1.15
N TYR A 239 -16.12 -5.43 0.47
CA TYR A 239 -16.28 -6.68 -0.31
C TYR A 239 -15.76 -7.92 0.44
N ASP A 240 -15.24 -7.75 1.65
CA ASP A 240 -14.50 -8.77 2.39
C ASP A 240 -13.46 -9.54 1.53
N SER A 241 -12.89 -8.83 0.58
CA SER A 241 -11.96 -9.34 -0.43
C SER A 241 -10.94 -8.29 -0.80
N ILE A 242 -9.68 -8.70 -0.94
CA ILE A 242 -8.62 -7.82 -1.44
C ILE A 242 -8.61 -7.71 -2.97
N ILE A 243 -9.29 -8.64 -3.67
CA ILE A 243 -9.21 -8.74 -5.14
C ILE A 243 -9.70 -7.48 -5.86
N PRO A 244 -10.86 -6.86 -5.52
CA PRO A 244 -11.29 -5.64 -6.19
C PRO A 244 -10.30 -4.48 -6.03
N GLY A 245 -9.77 -4.28 -4.82
CA GLY A 245 -8.74 -3.28 -4.54
C GLY A 245 -7.44 -3.57 -5.29
N MET A 246 -7.01 -4.82 -5.30
CA MET A 246 -5.82 -5.27 -6.03
C MET A 246 -5.93 -4.99 -7.53
N VAL A 247 -7.06 -5.33 -8.16
CA VAL A 247 -7.28 -5.04 -9.59
C VAL A 247 -7.21 -3.54 -9.86
N LEU A 248 -7.85 -2.74 -9.02
CA LEU A 248 -7.80 -1.28 -9.16
C LEU A 248 -6.39 -0.72 -8.97
N HIS A 249 -5.62 -1.27 -8.04
CA HIS A 249 -4.23 -0.91 -7.80
C HIS A 249 -3.33 -1.27 -9.01
N LEU A 250 -3.51 -2.48 -9.56
CA LEU A 250 -2.84 -2.91 -10.80
C LEU A 250 -3.13 -1.94 -11.97
N ILE A 251 -4.38 -1.57 -12.16
CA ILE A 251 -4.80 -0.61 -13.20
C ILE A 251 -4.14 0.75 -12.98
N ASN A 252 -4.15 1.26 -11.74
CA ASN A 252 -3.50 2.53 -11.42
C ASN A 252 -2.01 2.50 -11.76
N ASN A 253 -1.29 1.52 -11.24
CA ASN A 253 0.16 1.44 -11.43
C ASN A 253 0.53 1.19 -12.89
N PHE A 254 -0.30 0.45 -13.64
CA PHE A 254 -0.14 0.28 -15.08
C PHE A 254 -0.18 1.64 -15.80
N PHE A 255 -1.24 2.42 -15.62
CA PHE A 255 -1.37 3.71 -16.29
C PHE A 255 -0.29 4.71 -15.85
N VAL A 256 0.02 4.80 -14.56
CA VAL A 256 1.09 5.66 -14.05
C VAL A 256 2.43 5.28 -14.68
N THR A 257 2.77 3.98 -14.72
CA THR A 257 4.03 3.51 -15.30
C THR A 257 4.11 3.77 -16.81
N VAL A 258 3.01 3.51 -17.54
CA VAL A 258 2.97 3.74 -19.01
C VAL A 258 3.07 5.23 -19.32
N ILE A 259 2.38 6.10 -18.59
CA ILE A 259 2.47 7.56 -18.80
C ILE A 259 3.89 8.06 -18.49
N THR A 260 4.45 7.63 -17.36
CA THR A 260 5.77 8.11 -16.91
C THR A 260 6.90 7.64 -17.83
N TYR A 261 6.86 6.38 -18.25
CA TYR A 261 7.95 5.75 -19.01
C TYR A 261 7.58 5.49 -20.49
N GLN A 262 6.64 6.25 -21.05
CA GLN A 262 6.17 6.09 -22.44
C GLN A 262 7.33 6.04 -23.44
N LYS A 263 8.32 6.95 -23.30
CA LYS A 263 9.49 7.02 -24.20
C LYS A 263 10.33 5.74 -24.17
N GLN A 264 10.50 5.14 -22.99
CA GLN A 264 11.29 3.91 -22.83
C GLN A 264 10.49 2.66 -23.24
N LEU A 265 9.17 2.74 -23.24
CA LEU A 265 8.27 1.66 -23.64
C LEU A 265 7.91 1.67 -25.13
N THR A 266 8.34 2.69 -25.88
CA THR A 266 8.13 2.83 -27.33
C THR A 266 9.49 2.78 -28.07
N GLY A 267 9.43 2.82 -29.41
CA GLY A 267 10.64 2.86 -30.26
C GLY A 267 10.98 1.54 -30.94
N ILE A 268 10.17 0.48 -30.74
CA ILE A 268 10.29 -0.77 -31.52
C ILE A 268 9.37 -0.80 -32.74
N GLY A 269 8.45 0.18 -32.85
CA GLY A 269 7.54 0.37 -33.97
C GLY A 269 6.29 -0.52 -33.96
N GLY A 270 5.47 -0.36 -34.99
CA GLY A 270 4.31 -1.22 -35.24
C GLY A 270 3.19 -1.09 -34.24
N LEU A 271 2.46 -2.19 -34.03
CA LEU A 271 1.28 -2.26 -33.16
C LEU A 271 1.61 -1.95 -31.69
N TRP A 272 2.79 -2.35 -31.21
CA TRP A 272 3.21 -2.14 -29.84
C TRP A 272 3.26 -0.65 -29.47
N ASP A 273 3.97 0.15 -30.26
CA ASP A 273 4.07 1.60 -30.00
C ASP A 273 2.68 2.26 -30.07
N GLY A 274 1.83 1.80 -30.99
CA GLY A 274 0.42 2.21 -31.05
C GLY A 274 -0.36 1.91 -29.76
N LEU A 275 -0.20 0.70 -29.21
CA LEU A 275 -0.85 0.28 -27.95
C LEU A 275 -0.35 1.07 -26.74
N VAL A 276 0.97 1.28 -26.62
CA VAL A 276 1.54 2.07 -25.52
C VAL A 276 1.07 3.51 -25.60
N ASN A 277 1.08 4.12 -26.78
CA ASN A 277 0.61 5.49 -26.98
C ASN A 277 -0.90 5.64 -26.69
N ALA A 278 -1.71 4.68 -27.12
CA ALA A 278 -3.13 4.64 -26.83
C ALA A 278 -3.39 4.48 -25.31
N ALA A 279 -2.65 3.59 -24.63
CA ALA A 279 -2.75 3.40 -23.18
C ALA A 279 -2.34 4.67 -22.42
N ALA A 280 -1.26 5.34 -22.82
CA ALA A 280 -0.84 6.61 -22.21
C ALA A 280 -1.89 7.71 -22.41
N ALA A 281 -2.46 7.84 -23.62
CA ALA A 281 -3.52 8.79 -23.92
C ALA A 281 -4.79 8.52 -23.11
N LEU A 282 -5.22 7.26 -23.02
CA LEU A 282 -6.35 6.85 -22.20
C LEU A 282 -6.11 7.13 -20.70
N GLY A 283 -4.93 6.81 -20.20
CA GLY A 283 -4.53 7.10 -18.81
C GLY A 283 -4.60 8.60 -18.52
N ASN A 284 -4.06 9.44 -19.39
CA ASN A 284 -4.13 10.89 -19.25
C ASN A 284 -5.59 11.41 -19.26
N ILE A 285 -6.46 10.86 -20.10
CA ILE A 285 -7.90 11.19 -20.13
C ILE A 285 -8.54 10.83 -18.78
N ILE A 286 -8.31 9.61 -18.28
CA ILE A 286 -8.86 9.13 -17.00
C ILE A 286 -8.40 10.04 -15.86
N VAL A 287 -7.10 10.35 -15.79
CA VAL A 287 -6.51 11.25 -14.79
C VAL A 287 -7.18 12.63 -14.81
N ASN A 288 -7.29 13.25 -15.98
CA ASN A 288 -7.90 14.58 -16.13
C ASN A 288 -9.40 14.59 -15.75
N ILE A 289 -10.18 13.60 -16.22
CA ILE A 289 -11.61 13.49 -15.85
C ILE A 289 -11.75 13.28 -14.34
N SER A 290 -10.93 12.41 -13.77
CA SER A 290 -10.96 12.09 -12.32
C SER A 290 -10.63 13.31 -11.47
N TYR A 291 -9.71 14.17 -11.91
CA TYR A 291 -9.37 15.41 -11.22
C TYR A 291 -10.59 16.33 -11.04
N PHE A 292 -11.38 16.53 -12.09
CA PHE A 292 -12.61 17.32 -12.02
C PHE A 292 -13.74 16.62 -11.25
N ALA A 293 -13.80 15.29 -11.33
CA ALA A 293 -14.80 14.49 -10.64
C ALA A 293 -14.54 14.33 -9.13
N ALA A 294 -13.30 14.56 -8.66
CA ALA A 294 -12.87 14.28 -7.30
C ALA A 294 -13.78 14.85 -6.19
N PRO A 295 -14.20 16.13 -6.20
CA PRO A 295 -15.07 16.67 -5.16
C PRO A 295 -16.41 15.92 -5.09
N PHE A 296 -17.01 15.63 -6.24
CA PHE A 296 -18.30 14.94 -6.31
C PHE A 296 -18.20 13.50 -5.83
N VAL A 297 -17.12 12.80 -6.20
CA VAL A 297 -16.86 11.42 -5.78
C VAL A 297 -16.60 11.36 -4.27
N ALA A 298 -15.85 12.31 -3.71
CA ALA A 298 -15.61 12.40 -2.27
C ALA A 298 -16.92 12.57 -1.48
N VAL A 299 -17.82 13.42 -1.95
CA VAL A 299 -19.15 13.60 -1.33
C VAL A 299 -19.98 12.32 -1.44
N LEU A 300 -20.02 11.68 -2.61
CA LEU A 300 -20.75 10.42 -2.79
C LEU A 300 -20.24 9.29 -1.89
N LEU A 301 -18.92 9.18 -1.74
CA LEU A 301 -18.32 8.19 -0.85
C LEU A 301 -18.63 8.50 0.61
N ALA A 302 -18.55 9.77 1.04
CA ALA A 302 -18.90 10.19 2.40
C ALA A 302 -20.38 9.90 2.71
N VAL A 303 -21.30 10.24 1.81
CA VAL A 303 -22.73 9.94 1.95
C VAL A 303 -22.97 8.44 1.99
N SER A 304 -22.37 7.68 1.08
CA SER A 304 -22.50 6.21 1.08
C SER A 304 -21.96 5.58 2.36
N TYR A 305 -20.86 6.12 2.92
CA TYR A 305 -20.30 5.64 4.17
C TYR A 305 -21.21 5.95 5.37
N THR A 306 -21.75 7.17 5.46
CA THR A 306 -22.66 7.57 6.55
C THR A 306 -23.97 6.76 6.56
N HIS A 307 -24.54 6.50 5.37
CA HIS A 307 -25.72 5.64 5.27
C HIS A 307 -25.48 4.18 5.66
N LEU A 308 -24.23 3.72 5.57
CA LEU A 308 -23.85 2.34 5.92
C LEU A 308 -23.50 2.15 7.39
N THR A 309 -23.14 3.24 8.10
CA THR A 309 -22.66 3.21 9.49
C THR A 309 -23.71 3.70 10.50
N LEU A 310 -24.73 4.41 10.04
CA LEU A 310 -25.83 4.79 10.93
C LEU A 310 -26.74 3.57 11.17
N PRO A 311 -27.02 3.21 12.46
CA PRO A 311 -28.02 2.20 12.75
C PRO A 311 -29.35 2.68 12.14
N THR A 312 -29.94 1.87 11.28
CA THR A 312 -31.34 2.05 10.89
C THR A 312 -32.14 1.99 12.18
N LYS A 313 -32.61 3.15 12.66
CA LYS A 313 -33.61 3.18 13.73
C LYS A 313 -34.82 2.45 13.17
N ALA A 314 -35.02 1.20 13.63
CA ALA A 314 -36.28 0.50 13.53
C ALA A 314 -37.22 1.01 14.59
#